data_82f39a1595bd3a9557d86dcaec10d422
#
_entry.id   82f39a1595bd3a9557d86dcaec10d422
#
_cell.length_a   1.000
_cell.length_b   1.000
_cell.length_c   1.000
_cell.angle_alpha   90.00
_cell.angle_beta   90.00
_cell.angle_gamma   90.00
#
_symmetry.space_group_name_H-M   'P 1'
#
loop_
_entity.id
_entity.type
_entity.pdbx_description
1 polymer ?
#
loop_
_entity_poly.entity_id
_entity_poly.type
_entity_poly.pdbx_seq_one_letter_code
_entity_poly.pdbx_strand_id
1 'polypeptide(L)'
;MIRYMPYILIFLVALIATVITTPVAARIARSLNAIDNPSKRRINKRPVPRMGGIAIFVGLICAAITQYIGTTFYLWPVVLIPHIGMTVNYYYLASAFLCIFAVGVLDDIFSLQPLVKFAGQVIAAVVAVAGGLVIGNILNPLTETELMLGWLAYPITVVYLVAYCNIINLIDGLDGLASGITAIASLTMFVLGAAAGRLDAAALSIALTGTTLGFSRYNFHPASIFLGDSGSLVLGFALGSVSLLNVTRIAGLTTIIVPLLVSSIPIIDTFSAVIRRKRAHVSIGQADKGHIHHRLIQSGFDQRQAVLFIYAWTGMLCLGSYVMTKVTLWPRMAIFAILIVVSGSFISKLHLFDPVLLHHYDSKTNNDVLITPDDPNFEREKKAQNLEKTAAWKRSARRVKRSYAKHFRHHK
;
A
#
# COMPACT_ATOMS: atom_id res chain seq x y z
N MET A 1 1.65 -33.74 -4.05
CA MET A 1 0.47 -33.01 -4.61
C MET A 1 -0.55 -32.67 -3.53
N ILE A 2 -0.95 -33.56 -2.66
CA ILE A 2 -1.96 -33.36 -1.58
C ILE A 2 -1.58 -32.22 -0.61
N ARG A 3 -0.30 -32.05 -0.30
CA ARG A 3 0.19 -31.01 0.65
C ARG A 3 -0.12 -29.57 0.24
N TYR A 4 -0.21 -29.28 -1.05
CA TYR A 4 -0.43 -27.92 -1.57
C TYR A 4 -1.88 -27.65 -1.99
N MET A 5 -2.74 -28.68 -1.97
CA MET A 5 -4.14 -28.57 -2.38
C MET A 5 -4.93 -27.48 -1.60
N PRO A 6 -4.77 -27.36 -0.27
CA PRO A 6 -5.42 -26.28 0.49
C PRO A 6 -5.12 -24.90 -0.04
N TYR A 7 -3.85 -24.61 -0.32
CA TYR A 7 -3.42 -23.30 -0.83
C TYR A 7 -3.97 -23.00 -2.23
N ILE A 8 -4.02 -24.02 -3.10
CA ILE A 8 -4.61 -23.88 -4.44
C ILE A 8 -6.10 -23.55 -4.34
N LEU A 9 -6.84 -24.21 -3.45
CA LEU A 9 -8.26 -23.94 -3.24
C LEU A 9 -8.49 -22.55 -2.63
N ILE A 10 -7.73 -22.16 -1.61
CA ILE A 10 -7.79 -20.83 -1.02
C ILE A 10 -7.54 -19.76 -2.09
N PHE A 11 -6.50 -19.94 -2.91
CA PHE A 11 -6.17 -19.03 -4.02
C PHE A 11 -7.32 -18.90 -5.01
N LEU A 12 -7.82 -20.02 -5.51
CA LEU A 12 -8.88 -20.06 -6.54
C LEU A 12 -10.19 -19.45 -6.01
N VAL A 13 -10.58 -19.78 -4.77
CA VAL A 13 -11.78 -19.21 -4.16
C VAL A 13 -11.63 -17.70 -3.96
N ALA A 14 -10.50 -17.23 -3.44
CA ALA A 14 -10.21 -15.81 -3.29
C ALA A 14 -10.27 -15.06 -4.63
N LEU A 15 -9.62 -15.62 -5.67
CA LEU A 15 -9.59 -15.05 -7.01
C LEU A 15 -10.99 -14.98 -7.62
N ILE A 16 -11.72 -16.12 -7.65
CA ILE A 16 -13.05 -16.22 -8.27
C ILE A 16 -14.05 -15.33 -7.53
N ALA A 17 -14.07 -15.36 -6.19
CA ALA A 17 -14.94 -14.52 -5.39
C ALA A 17 -14.70 -13.04 -5.68
N THR A 18 -13.45 -12.61 -5.76
CA THR A 18 -13.10 -11.22 -6.09
C THR A 18 -13.52 -10.85 -7.53
N VAL A 19 -13.27 -11.72 -8.51
CA VAL A 19 -13.70 -11.48 -9.90
C VAL A 19 -15.22 -11.31 -9.99
N ILE A 20 -15.99 -12.16 -9.31
CA ILE A 20 -17.46 -12.10 -9.33
C ILE A 20 -17.99 -10.87 -8.59
N THR A 21 -17.39 -10.50 -7.47
CA THR A 21 -17.88 -9.41 -6.62
C THR A 21 -17.43 -8.03 -7.08
N THR A 22 -16.37 -7.90 -7.87
CA THR A 22 -15.89 -6.59 -8.36
C THR A 22 -16.94 -5.81 -9.15
N PRO A 23 -17.69 -6.38 -10.11
CA PRO A 23 -18.79 -5.66 -10.77
C PRO A 23 -19.91 -5.24 -9.82
N VAL A 24 -20.17 -6.02 -8.76
CA VAL A 24 -21.14 -5.67 -7.70
C VAL A 24 -20.63 -4.47 -6.90
N ALA A 25 -19.35 -4.51 -6.48
CA ALA A 25 -18.70 -3.38 -5.79
C ALA A 25 -18.78 -2.09 -6.61
N ALA A 26 -18.58 -2.18 -7.93
CA ALA A 26 -18.72 -1.02 -8.83
C ALA A 26 -20.15 -0.47 -8.89
N ARG A 27 -21.18 -1.33 -8.80
CA ARG A 27 -22.59 -0.89 -8.72
C ARG A 27 -22.89 -0.22 -7.37
N ILE A 28 -22.41 -0.81 -6.27
CA ILE A 28 -22.54 -0.23 -4.92
C ILE A 28 -21.86 1.14 -4.85
N ALA A 29 -20.64 1.27 -5.37
CA ALA A 29 -19.93 2.54 -5.42
C ALA A 29 -20.71 3.62 -6.19
N ARG A 30 -21.35 3.26 -7.30
CA ARG A 30 -22.20 4.19 -8.06
C ARG A 30 -23.47 4.59 -7.29
N SER A 31 -24.13 3.65 -6.63
CA SER A 31 -25.33 3.94 -5.83
C SER A 31 -25.04 4.84 -4.61
N LEU A 32 -23.86 4.72 -4.04
CA LEU A 32 -23.38 5.54 -2.92
C LEU A 32 -22.67 6.83 -3.37
N ASN A 33 -22.64 7.11 -4.69
CA ASN A 33 -21.94 8.25 -5.28
C ASN A 33 -20.43 8.30 -4.93
N ALA A 34 -19.82 7.17 -4.60
CA ALA A 34 -18.39 7.03 -4.37
C ALA A 34 -17.64 6.91 -5.71
N ILE A 35 -17.62 8.02 -6.46
CA ILE A 35 -17.10 8.12 -7.83
C ILE A 35 -15.96 9.10 -7.86
N ASP A 36 -14.86 8.71 -8.51
CA ASP A 36 -13.73 9.59 -8.77
C ASP A 36 -13.95 10.35 -10.09
N ASN A 37 -14.31 11.63 -9.97
CA ASN A 37 -14.56 12.48 -11.12
C ASN A 37 -13.26 13.04 -11.70
N PRO A 38 -13.17 13.17 -13.05
CA PRO A 38 -12.04 13.81 -13.70
C PRO A 38 -11.80 15.22 -13.19
N SER A 39 -10.55 15.56 -12.92
CA SER A 39 -10.15 16.92 -12.54
C SER A 39 -8.79 17.26 -13.18
N LYS A 40 -8.45 18.55 -13.27
CA LYS A 40 -7.14 19.03 -13.78
C LYS A 40 -5.93 18.45 -13.01
N ARG A 41 -6.17 17.83 -11.84
CA ARG A 41 -5.13 17.25 -10.99
C ARG A 41 -5.03 15.72 -11.10
N ARG A 42 -5.98 15.07 -11.79
CA ARG A 42 -6.10 13.60 -11.86
C ARG A 42 -5.79 13.11 -13.27
N ILE A 43 -5.25 11.92 -13.36
CA ILE A 43 -4.84 11.29 -14.62
C ILE A 43 -6.05 10.72 -15.36
N ASN A 44 -7.11 10.34 -14.63
CA ASN A 44 -8.31 9.75 -15.20
C ASN A 44 -9.12 10.78 -16.02
N LYS A 45 -9.54 10.36 -17.22
CA LYS A 45 -10.34 11.19 -18.15
C LYS A 45 -11.85 10.89 -18.07
N ARG A 46 -12.26 9.88 -17.31
CA ARG A 46 -13.66 9.41 -17.17
C ARG A 46 -13.99 9.23 -15.70
N PRO A 47 -15.26 9.39 -15.28
CA PRO A 47 -15.69 9.04 -13.92
C PRO A 47 -15.50 7.54 -13.67
N VAL A 48 -14.79 7.18 -12.61
CA VAL A 48 -14.51 5.78 -12.23
C VAL A 48 -15.00 5.55 -10.81
N PRO A 49 -15.79 4.47 -10.55
CA PRO A 49 -16.20 4.13 -9.19
C PRO A 49 -14.99 3.72 -8.35
N ARG A 50 -14.99 4.12 -7.06
CA ARG A 50 -13.91 3.81 -6.13
C ARG A 50 -14.50 3.10 -4.92
N MET A 51 -14.37 1.84 -4.75
CA MET A 51 -14.71 0.97 -3.60
C MET A 51 -14.31 -0.47 -3.96
N GLY A 52 -13.24 -0.65 -4.71
CA GLY A 52 -12.73 -1.97 -5.09
C GLY A 52 -12.39 -2.84 -3.88
N GLY A 53 -12.11 -2.21 -2.75
CA GLY A 53 -11.86 -2.88 -1.48
C GLY A 53 -13.00 -3.80 -1.02
N ILE A 54 -14.25 -3.54 -1.38
CA ILE A 54 -15.38 -4.44 -1.10
C ILE A 54 -15.12 -5.82 -1.72
N ALA A 55 -14.71 -5.87 -2.97
CA ALA A 55 -14.45 -7.13 -3.66
C ALA A 55 -13.25 -7.88 -3.07
N ILE A 56 -12.20 -7.16 -2.73
CA ILE A 56 -11.01 -7.72 -2.07
C ILE A 56 -11.38 -8.30 -0.71
N PHE A 57 -12.12 -7.56 0.10
CA PHE A 57 -12.51 -8.00 1.44
C PHE A 57 -13.43 -9.22 1.40
N VAL A 58 -14.40 -9.26 0.48
CA VAL A 58 -15.24 -10.44 0.25
C VAL A 58 -14.38 -11.64 -0.18
N GLY A 59 -13.42 -11.45 -1.09
CA GLY A 59 -12.50 -12.51 -1.48
C GLY A 59 -11.69 -13.07 -0.31
N LEU A 60 -11.19 -12.20 0.58
CA LEU A 60 -10.48 -12.63 1.80
C LEU A 60 -11.40 -13.39 2.76
N ILE A 61 -12.65 -12.94 2.93
CA ILE A 61 -13.66 -13.67 3.76
C ILE A 61 -13.93 -15.06 3.16
N CYS A 62 -14.17 -15.15 1.85
CA CYS A 62 -14.40 -16.44 1.19
C CYS A 62 -13.21 -17.39 1.34
N ALA A 63 -11.98 -16.87 1.25
CA ALA A 63 -10.77 -17.63 1.50
C ALA A 63 -10.68 -18.13 2.96
N ALA A 64 -11.01 -17.28 3.93
CA ALA A 64 -11.04 -17.63 5.35
C ALA A 64 -12.10 -18.69 5.65
N ILE A 65 -13.30 -18.57 5.06
CA ILE A 65 -14.36 -19.58 5.17
C ILE A 65 -13.90 -20.91 4.54
N THR A 66 -13.24 -20.86 3.39
CA THR A 66 -12.68 -22.07 2.74
C THR A 66 -11.67 -22.75 3.65
N GLN A 67 -10.77 -22.00 4.27
CA GLN A 67 -9.82 -22.54 5.25
C GLN A 67 -10.55 -23.14 6.45
N TYR A 68 -11.55 -22.46 7.00
CA TYR A 68 -12.37 -22.96 8.11
C TYR A 68 -13.06 -24.30 7.77
N ILE A 69 -13.71 -24.37 6.62
CA ILE A 69 -14.37 -25.60 6.13
C ILE A 69 -13.33 -26.72 5.93
N GLY A 70 -12.19 -26.38 5.31
CA GLY A 70 -11.10 -27.35 5.07
C GLY A 70 -10.53 -27.93 6.36
N THR A 71 -10.31 -27.11 7.38
CA THR A 71 -9.80 -27.59 8.69
C THR A 71 -10.84 -28.40 9.45
N THR A 72 -12.11 -28.01 9.40
CA THR A 72 -13.17 -28.66 10.20
C THR A 72 -13.61 -30.00 9.59
N PHE A 73 -13.75 -30.07 8.28
CA PHE A 73 -14.36 -31.23 7.60
C PHE A 73 -13.38 -32.09 6.81
N TYR A 74 -12.23 -31.52 6.40
CA TYR A 74 -11.29 -32.17 5.49
C TYR A 74 -9.89 -32.38 6.07
N LEU A 75 -9.75 -32.25 7.39
CA LEU A 75 -8.49 -32.46 8.13
C LEU A 75 -7.30 -31.63 7.59
N TRP A 76 -7.59 -30.43 7.08
CA TRP A 76 -6.51 -29.52 6.74
C TRP A 76 -5.76 -29.05 7.97
N PRO A 77 -4.48 -28.64 7.85
CA PRO A 77 -3.75 -28.07 8.97
C PRO A 77 -4.51 -26.91 9.59
N VAL A 78 -4.64 -26.89 10.91
CA VAL A 78 -5.28 -25.80 11.66
C VAL A 78 -4.37 -24.57 11.62
N VAL A 79 -4.74 -23.58 10.84
CA VAL A 79 -3.85 -22.43 10.52
C VAL A 79 -4.39 -21.10 10.97
N LEU A 80 -5.66 -20.82 10.72
CA LEU A 80 -6.30 -19.53 11.01
C LEU A 80 -7.34 -19.63 12.12
N ILE A 81 -7.39 -20.79 12.82
CA ILE A 81 -8.27 -21.02 13.96
C ILE A 81 -7.42 -21.03 15.22
N PRO A 82 -7.74 -20.22 16.24
CA PRO A 82 -7.01 -20.22 17.49
C PRO A 82 -7.03 -21.60 18.15
N HIS A 83 -5.88 -22.11 18.54
CA HIS A 83 -5.75 -23.33 19.32
C HIS A 83 -4.60 -23.20 20.33
N ILE A 84 -4.54 -24.11 21.27
CA ILE A 84 -3.49 -24.14 22.31
C ILE A 84 -2.11 -24.16 21.66
N GLY A 85 -1.25 -23.20 22.03
CA GLY A 85 0.10 -23.03 21.49
C GLY A 85 0.26 -22.04 20.35
N MET A 86 -0.82 -21.44 19.81
CA MET A 86 -0.72 -20.30 18.89
C MET A 86 -0.47 -19.00 19.64
N THR A 87 0.46 -18.20 19.10
CA THR A 87 0.78 -16.86 19.64
C THR A 87 -0.21 -15.80 19.20
N VAL A 88 -0.92 -16.00 18.07
CA VAL A 88 -1.86 -15.05 17.48
C VAL A 88 -3.28 -15.58 17.58
N ASN A 89 -4.18 -14.75 18.10
CA ASN A 89 -5.60 -15.00 18.13
C ASN A 89 -6.26 -14.43 16.86
N TYR A 90 -6.67 -15.29 15.95
CA TYR A 90 -7.20 -14.91 14.65
C TYR A 90 -8.58 -14.26 14.70
N TYR A 91 -9.35 -14.38 15.79
CA TYR A 91 -10.59 -13.62 15.97
C TYR A 91 -10.30 -12.13 16.14
N TYR A 92 -9.25 -11.78 16.91
CA TYR A 92 -8.79 -10.40 17.01
C TYR A 92 -8.27 -9.88 15.67
N LEU A 93 -7.50 -10.70 14.94
CA LEU A 93 -7.01 -10.31 13.62
C LEU A 93 -8.16 -10.09 12.64
N ALA A 94 -9.18 -10.96 12.59
CA ALA A 94 -10.37 -10.78 11.76
C ALA A 94 -11.15 -9.51 12.15
N SER A 95 -11.29 -9.24 13.45
CA SER A 95 -11.91 -8.01 13.94
C SER A 95 -11.14 -6.76 13.54
N ALA A 96 -9.79 -6.82 13.55
CA ALA A 96 -8.92 -5.76 13.07
C ALA A 96 -9.08 -5.52 11.56
N PHE A 97 -9.19 -6.60 10.76
CA PHE A 97 -9.48 -6.50 9.33
C PHE A 97 -10.85 -5.88 9.05
N LEU A 98 -11.86 -6.24 9.82
CA LEU A 98 -13.20 -5.63 9.70
C LEU A 98 -13.15 -4.14 10.07
N CYS A 99 -12.43 -3.78 11.12
CA CYS A 99 -12.25 -2.39 11.55
C CYS A 99 -11.58 -1.54 10.46
N ILE A 100 -10.43 -2.00 9.91
CA ILE A 100 -9.71 -1.26 8.88
C ILE A 100 -10.51 -1.15 7.58
N PHE A 101 -11.26 -2.19 7.21
CA PHE A 101 -12.18 -2.18 6.08
C PHE A 101 -13.30 -1.16 6.28
N ALA A 102 -13.93 -1.13 7.46
CA ALA A 102 -14.99 -0.16 7.78
C ALA A 102 -14.45 1.29 7.68
N VAL A 103 -13.26 1.56 8.22
CA VAL A 103 -12.61 2.88 8.10
C VAL A 103 -12.42 3.26 6.64
N GLY A 104 -11.93 2.35 5.81
CA GLY A 104 -11.72 2.61 4.38
C GLY A 104 -13.03 2.83 3.62
N VAL A 105 -14.07 2.07 3.90
CA VAL A 105 -15.42 2.27 3.30
C VAL A 105 -15.99 3.63 3.69
N LEU A 106 -15.89 4.00 4.96
CA LEU A 106 -16.35 5.30 5.44
C LEU A 106 -15.56 6.45 4.77
N ASP A 107 -14.27 6.26 4.55
CA ASP A 107 -13.45 7.26 3.84
C ASP A 107 -13.83 7.38 2.36
N ASP A 108 -14.08 6.27 1.67
CA ASP A 108 -14.54 6.26 0.28
C ASP A 108 -15.87 6.99 0.09
N ILE A 109 -16.79 6.91 1.08
CA ILE A 109 -18.13 7.53 1.02
C ILE A 109 -18.08 8.98 1.48
N PHE A 110 -17.46 9.25 2.65
CA PHE A 110 -17.57 10.54 3.34
C PHE A 110 -16.32 11.41 3.23
N SER A 111 -15.22 10.91 2.67
CA SER A 111 -13.91 11.61 2.60
C SER A 111 -13.51 12.12 3.99
N LEU A 112 -13.19 11.19 4.88
CA LEU A 112 -12.88 11.45 6.29
C LEU A 112 -11.74 12.45 6.47
N GLN A 113 -11.76 13.16 7.59
CA GLN A 113 -10.63 13.97 7.98
C GLN A 113 -9.40 13.07 8.26
N PRO A 114 -8.18 13.50 7.88
CA PRO A 114 -6.98 12.68 8.01
C PRO A 114 -6.76 12.13 9.43
N LEU A 115 -7.09 12.91 10.46
CA LEU A 115 -6.94 12.49 11.86
C LEU A 115 -7.91 11.36 12.24
N VAL A 116 -9.16 11.41 11.74
CA VAL A 116 -10.18 10.37 11.99
C VAL A 116 -9.78 9.06 11.30
N LYS A 117 -9.34 9.15 10.05
CA LYS A 117 -8.79 8.01 9.30
C LYS A 117 -7.59 7.39 10.01
N PHE A 118 -6.65 8.21 10.47
CA PHE A 118 -5.47 7.77 11.23
C PHE A 118 -5.86 7.09 12.55
N ALA A 119 -6.79 7.68 13.31
CA ALA A 119 -7.29 7.08 14.56
C ALA A 119 -7.91 5.69 14.33
N GLY A 120 -8.71 5.53 13.27
CA GLY A 120 -9.28 4.24 12.88
C GLY A 120 -8.22 3.19 12.54
N GLN A 121 -7.15 3.58 11.84
CA GLN A 121 -6.01 2.70 11.56
C GLN A 121 -5.30 2.27 12.85
N VAL A 122 -5.08 3.20 13.79
CA VAL A 122 -4.48 2.90 15.09
C VAL A 122 -5.35 1.93 15.89
N ILE A 123 -6.67 2.13 15.92
CA ILE A 123 -7.62 1.21 16.61
C ILE A 123 -7.50 -0.20 16.01
N ALA A 124 -7.56 -0.34 14.69
CA ALA A 124 -7.42 -1.64 14.03
C ALA A 124 -6.07 -2.32 14.36
N ALA A 125 -4.98 -1.55 14.35
CA ALA A 125 -3.66 -2.06 14.70
C ALA A 125 -3.57 -2.49 16.18
N VAL A 126 -4.14 -1.72 17.11
CA VAL A 126 -4.21 -2.07 18.54
C VAL A 126 -5.01 -3.35 18.76
N VAL A 127 -6.13 -3.53 18.05
CA VAL A 127 -6.92 -4.78 18.12
C VAL A 127 -6.08 -5.97 17.66
N ALA A 128 -5.34 -5.86 16.56
CA ALA A 128 -4.46 -6.94 16.07
C ALA A 128 -3.34 -7.26 17.08
N VAL A 129 -2.72 -6.22 17.65
CA VAL A 129 -1.67 -6.35 18.68
C VAL A 129 -2.21 -6.99 19.96
N ALA A 130 -3.41 -6.63 20.40
CA ALA A 130 -4.10 -7.26 21.53
C ALA A 130 -4.37 -8.74 21.27
N GLY A 131 -4.56 -9.13 20.00
CA GLY A 131 -4.65 -10.53 19.57
C GLY A 131 -3.31 -11.26 19.47
N GLY A 132 -2.20 -10.63 19.86
CA GLY A 132 -0.87 -11.26 19.85
C GLY A 132 -0.09 -11.13 18.54
N LEU A 133 -0.58 -10.35 17.56
CA LEU A 133 0.20 -10.01 16.37
C LEU A 133 1.22 -8.93 16.76
N VAL A 134 2.38 -9.36 17.25
CA VAL A 134 3.42 -8.47 17.79
C VAL A 134 4.75 -8.77 17.13
N ILE A 135 5.55 -7.75 16.83
CA ILE A 135 6.95 -7.90 16.43
C ILE A 135 7.68 -8.56 17.60
N GLY A 136 8.15 -9.78 17.38
CA GLY A 136 8.94 -10.52 18.36
C GLY A 136 10.34 -9.93 18.56
N ASN A 137 11.27 -10.79 18.94
CA ASN A 137 12.67 -10.40 19.05
C ASN A 137 13.24 -10.08 17.66
N ILE A 138 14.04 -9.02 17.58
CA ILE A 138 14.77 -8.66 16.37
C ILE A 138 16.16 -9.28 16.46
N LEU A 139 16.49 -10.18 15.54
CA LEU A 139 17.83 -10.73 15.48
C LEU A 139 18.79 -9.70 14.86
N ASN A 140 19.88 -9.43 15.58
CA ASN A 140 20.97 -8.62 15.03
C ASN A 140 21.71 -9.44 13.95
N PRO A 141 21.74 -8.96 12.72
CA PRO A 141 22.30 -9.73 11.61
C PRO A 141 23.82 -9.96 11.67
N LEU A 142 24.54 -9.16 12.43
CA LEU A 142 25.99 -9.23 12.51
C LEU A 142 26.49 -10.06 13.70
N THR A 143 25.75 -10.05 14.81
CA THR A 143 26.15 -10.69 16.06
C THR A 143 25.35 -11.94 16.38
N GLU A 144 24.30 -12.22 15.58
CA GLU A 144 23.32 -13.30 15.81
C GLU A 144 22.65 -13.24 17.20
N THR A 145 22.76 -12.09 17.90
CA THR A 145 22.14 -11.86 19.18
C THR A 145 20.70 -11.37 19.01
N GLU A 146 19.79 -11.84 19.85
CA GLU A 146 18.41 -11.38 19.87
C GLU A 146 18.28 -10.06 20.64
N LEU A 147 17.78 -9.02 19.99
CA LEU A 147 17.36 -7.79 20.63
C LEU A 147 15.92 -7.96 21.12
N MET A 148 15.77 -8.09 22.43
CA MET A 148 14.47 -8.15 23.07
C MET A 148 13.86 -6.75 23.15
N LEU A 149 12.75 -6.53 22.45
CA LEU A 149 12.03 -5.24 22.47
C LEU A 149 11.24 -5.03 23.77
N GLY A 150 10.92 -6.09 24.49
CA GLY A 150 10.09 -6.02 25.69
C GLY A 150 8.74 -5.35 25.42
N TRP A 151 8.35 -4.40 26.29
CA TRP A 151 7.09 -3.65 26.12
C TRP A 151 7.05 -2.74 24.89
N LEU A 152 8.21 -2.34 24.35
CA LEU A 152 8.30 -1.54 23.12
C LEU A 152 7.80 -2.29 21.88
N ALA A 153 7.75 -3.61 21.93
CA ALA A 153 7.21 -4.42 20.84
C ALA A 153 5.78 -4.01 20.45
N TYR A 154 4.95 -3.68 21.44
CA TYR A 154 3.54 -3.31 21.20
C TYR A 154 3.39 -2.00 20.41
N PRO A 155 3.89 -0.85 20.87
CA PRO A 155 3.76 0.39 20.13
C PRO A 155 4.51 0.36 18.79
N ILE A 156 5.66 -0.31 18.69
CA ILE A 156 6.38 -0.47 17.43
C ILE A 156 5.53 -1.25 16.42
N THR A 157 4.84 -2.30 16.84
CA THR A 157 3.94 -3.08 15.97
C THR A 157 2.75 -2.24 15.49
N VAL A 158 2.14 -1.45 16.36
CA VAL A 158 1.06 -0.53 15.97
C VAL A 158 1.55 0.45 14.90
N VAL A 159 2.68 1.10 15.12
CA VAL A 159 3.30 2.02 14.14
C VAL A 159 3.59 1.29 12.82
N TYR A 160 4.10 0.08 12.87
CA TYR A 160 4.41 -0.74 11.71
C TYR A 160 3.16 -1.02 10.86
N LEU A 161 2.07 -1.51 11.46
CA LEU A 161 0.82 -1.81 10.75
C LEU A 161 0.19 -0.54 10.15
N VAL A 162 0.15 0.54 10.91
CA VAL A 162 -0.34 1.84 10.44
C VAL A 162 0.54 2.37 9.30
N ALA A 163 1.85 2.21 9.38
CA ALA A 163 2.76 2.59 8.30
C ALA A 163 2.46 1.81 7.02
N TYR A 164 2.25 0.49 7.08
CA TYR A 164 1.89 -0.31 5.91
C TYR A 164 0.56 0.12 5.29
N CYS A 165 -0.47 0.43 6.09
CA CYS A 165 -1.72 0.98 5.59
C CYS A 165 -1.49 2.25 4.77
N ASN A 166 -0.72 3.19 5.30
CA ASN A 166 -0.46 4.46 4.64
C ASN A 166 0.48 4.33 3.44
N ILE A 167 1.50 3.46 3.51
CA ILE A 167 2.45 3.20 2.43
C ILE A 167 1.73 2.66 1.19
N ILE A 168 0.84 1.67 1.36
CA ILE A 168 0.06 1.11 0.24
C ILE A 168 -1.00 2.10 -0.24
N ASN A 169 -1.62 2.87 0.64
CA ASN A 169 -2.55 3.92 0.25
C ASN A 169 -1.87 5.03 -0.58
N LEU A 170 -0.65 5.42 -0.24
CA LEU A 170 0.09 6.46 -0.97
C LEU A 170 0.56 6.01 -2.36
N ILE A 171 0.89 4.71 -2.53
CA ILE A 171 1.33 4.20 -3.84
C ILE A 171 0.15 3.92 -4.79
N ASP A 172 -1.09 3.93 -4.30
CA ASP A 172 -2.31 3.72 -5.11
C ASP A 172 -2.65 4.95 -5.96
N GLY A 173 -1.68 5.43 -6.75
CA GLY A 173 -1.79 6.60 -7.60
C GLY A 173 -1.97 6.30 -9.09
N LEU A 174 -1.79 5.06 -9.54
CA LEU A 174 -1.99 4.59 -10.91
C LEU A 174 -2.82 3.31 -10.97
N ASP A 175 -3.54 3.16 -12.09
CA ASP A 175 -4.34 1.96 -12.36
C ASP A 175 -3.49 0.68 -12.23
N GLY A 176 -3.90 -0.24 -11.36
CA GLY A 176 -3.26 -1.52 -11.14
C GLY A 176 -2.01 -1.49 -10.25
N LEU A 177 -1.46 -0.32 -9.93
CA LEU A 177 -0.15 -0.24 -9.29
C LEU A 177 -0.13 -0.90 -7.90
N ALA A 178 -0.99 -0.48 -6.99
CA ALA A 178 -1.03 -1.02 -5.62
C ALA A 178 -1.45 -2.49 -5.59
N SER A 179 -2.47 -2.87 -6.38
CA SER A 179 -2.94 -4.26 -6.45
C SER A 179 -1.86 -5.21 -7.00
N GLY A 180 -1.13 -4.80 -8.04
CA GLY A 180 -0.10 -5.65 -8.63
C GLY A 180 1.17 -5.77 -7.78
N ILE A 181 1.64 -4.68 -7.17
CA ILE A 181 2.75 -4.74 -6.20
C ILE A 181 2.37 -5.68 -5.05
N THR A 182 1.15 -5.55 -4.51
CA THR A 182 0.67 -6.42 -3.43
C THR A 182 0.57 -7.87 -3.88
N ALA A 183 0.15 -8.15 -5.13
CA ALA A 183 0.12 -9.51 -5.69
C ALA A 183 1.53 -10.13 -5.74
N ILE A 184 2.53 -9.41 -6.24
CA ILE A 184 3.93 -9.89 -6.32
C ILE A 184 4.49 -10.09 -4.91
N ALA A 185 4.28 -9.14 -4.01
CA ALA A 185 4.75 -9.19 -2.63
C ALA A 185 4.12 -10.35 -1.86
N SER A 186 2.79 -10.51 -1.93
CA SER A 186 2.07 -11.57 -1.23
C SER A 186 2.39 -12.97 -1.77
N LEU A 187 2.59 -13.12 -3.09
CA LEU A 187 3.05 -14.37 -3.68
C LEU A 187 4.44 -14.77 -3.15
N THR A 188 5.34 -13.80 -3.05
CA THR A 188 6.68 -14.04 -2.49
C THR A 188 6.60 -14.43 -1.03
N MET A 189 5.77 -13.73 -0.24
CA MET A 189 5.54 -14.06 1.17
C MET A 189 4.90 -15.45 1.34
N PHE A 190 4.02 -15.86 0.41
CA PHE A 190 3.49 -17.22 0.37
C PHE A 190 4.60 -18.26 0.20
N VAL A 191 5.47 -18.07 -0.81
CA VAL A 191 6.57 -19.01 -1.06
C VAL A 191 7.51 -19.11 0.14
N LEU A 192 7.84 -17.98 0.75
CA LEU A 192 8.69 -17.94 1.95
C LEU A 192 8.02 -18.60 3.15
N GLY A 193 6.76 -18.26 3.43
CA GLY A 193 6.00 -18.83 4.53
C GLY A 193 5.77 -20.34 4.39
N ALA A 194 5.41 -20.78 3.18
CA ALA A 194 5.23 -22.21 2.91
C ALA A 194 6.54 -22.99 3.03
N ALA A 195 7.66 -22.44 2.55
CA ALA A 195 8.99 -23.04 2.68
C ALA A 195 9.47 -23.10 4.14
N ALA A 196 9.09 -22.13 4.96
CA ALA A 196 9.42 -22.07 6.40
C ALA A 196 8.43 -22.83 7.29
N GLY A 197 7.41 -23.49 6.71
CA GLY A 197 6.36 -24.18 7.47
C GLY A 197 5.40 -23.25 8.22
N ARG A 198 5.36 -21.96 7.84
CA ARG A 198 4.46 -20.95 8.41
C ARG A 198 3.13 -21.00 7.68
N LEU A 199 2.28 -21.94 8.11
CA LEU A 199 1.04 -22.26 7.43
C LEU A 199 0.04 -21.08 7.46
N ASP A 200 0.00 -20.34 8.57
CA ASP A 200 -0.81 -19.16 8.80
C ASP A 200 -0.43 -18.02 7.84
N ALA A 201 0.84 -17.66 7.81
CA ALA A 201 1.36 -16.66 6.89
C ALA A 201 1.15 -17.07 5.42
N ALA A 202 1.37 -18.34 5.09
CA ALA A 202 1.18 -18.88 3.74
C ALA A 202 -0.29 -18.81 3.32
N ALA A 203 -1.24 -19.21 4.19
CA ALA A 203 -2.67 -19.17 3.87
C ALA A 203 -3.17 -17.73 3.62
N LEU A 204 -2.83 -16.78 4.49
CA LEU A 204 -3.22 -15.38 4.31
C LEU A 204 -2.54 -14.75 3.08
N SER A 205 -1.26 -15.08 2.84
CA SER A 205 -0.51 -14.58 1.67
C SER A 205 -1.12 -15.04 0.36
N ILE A 206 -1.46 -16.33 0.25
CA ILE A 206 -2.02 -16.87 -1.00
C ILE A 206 -3.45 -16.39 -1.23
N ALA A 207 -4.25 -16.18 -0.17
CA ALA A 207 -5.55 -15.53 -0.26
C ALA A 207 -5.41 -14.09 -0.79
N LEU A 208 -4.45 -13.33 -0.24
CA LEU A 208 -4.16 -11.96 -0.68
C LEU A 208 -3.70 -11.93 -2.15
N THR A 209 -2.88 -12.89 -2.57
CA THR A 209 -2.47 -13.04 -3.98
C THR A 209 -3.69 -13.30 -4.87
N GLY A 210 -4.58 -14.20 -4.49
CA GLY A 210 -5.79 -14.52 -5.24
C GLY A 210 -6.70 -13.29 -5.40
N THR A 211 -6.98 -12.57 -4.30
CA THR A 211 -7.84 -11.39 -4.35
C THR A 211 -7.24 -10.26 -5.20
N THR A 212 -5.95 -9.99 -5.06
CA THR A 212 -5.30 -8.91 -5.81
C THR A 212 -5.19 -9.21 -7.30
N LEU A 213 -4.91 -10.46 -7.69
CA LEU A 213 -4.94 -10.88 -9.09
C LEU A 213 -6.35 -10.85 -9.67
N GLY A 214 -7.37 -11.32 -8.92
CA GLY A 214 -8.77 -11.23 -9.32
C GLY A 214 -9.22 -9.79 -9.55
N PHE A 215 -8.83 -8.88 -8.65
CA PHE A 215 -9.15 -7.45 -8.76
C PHE A 215 -8.39 -6.77 -9.90
N SER A 216 -7.15 -7.13 -10.16
CA SER A 216 -6.31 -6.56 -11.22
C SER A 216 -6.92 -6.67 -12.61
N ARG A 217 -7.79 -7.67 -12.87
CA ARG A 217 -8.56 -7.79 -14.11
C ARG A 217 -9.38 -6.53 -14.42
N TYR A 218 -9.89 -5.87 -13.40
CA TYR A 218 -10.77 -4.69 -13.52
C TYR A 218 -10.04 -3.38 -13.21
N ASN A 219 -8.93 -3.46 -12.50
CA ASN A 219 -8.18 -2.30 -12.04
C ASN A 219 -6.94 -2.00 -12.91
N PHE A 220 -6.46 -2.96 -13.75
CA PHE A 220 -5.36 -2.68 -14.67
C PHE A 220 -5.78 -1.68 -15.75
N HIS A 221 -4.82 -0.85 -16.17
CA HIS A 221 -5.11 0.28 -17.08
C HIS A 221 -5.67 -0.14 -18.46
N PRO A 222 -6.80 0.43 -18.93
CA PRO A 222 -7.62 1.47 -18.27
C PRO A 222 -8.58 0.87 -17.23
N ALA A 223 -8.50 1.35 -16.00
CA ALA A 223 -9.29 0.81 -14.90
C ALA A 223 -10.79 1.07 -15.06
N SER A 224 -11.61 0.04 -14.75
CA SER A 224 -13.07 0.13 -14.70
C SER A 224 -13.59 0.41 -13.29
N ILE A 225 -12.75 0.16 -12.28
CA ILE A 225 -12.98 0.45 -10.87
C ILE A 225 -11.64 0.73 -10.19
N PHE A 226 -11.58 1.73 -9.32
CA PHE A 226 -10.44 2.01 -8.47
C PHE A 226 -10.51 1.22 -7.17
N LEU A 227 -9.33 0.96 -6.62
CA LEU A 227 -9.15 0.25 -5.36
C LEU A 227 -9.88 0.98 -4.21
N GLY A 228 -9.72 2.29 -4.13
CA GLY A 228 -10.25 3.14 -3.07
C GLY A 228 -9.51 2.97 -1.74
N ASP A 229 -9.91 3.78 -0.77
CA ASP A 229 -9.36 3.68 0.58
C ASP A 229 -9.77 2.39 1.29
N SER A 230 -10.98 1.88 1.00
CA SER A 230 -11.43 0.56 1.44
C SER A 230 -10.51 -0.57 1.02
N GLY A 231 -9.91 -0.48 -0.19
CA GLY A 231 -9.01 -1.50 -0.69
C GLY A 231 -7.56 -1.27 -0.27
N SER A 232 -7.03 -0.08 -0.45
CA SER A 232 -5.62 0.22 -0.17
C SER A 232 -5.25 0.05 1.31
N LEU A 233 -6.15 0.44 2.25
CA LEU A 233 -5.94 0.23 3.68
C LEU A 233 -5.98 -1.25 4.04
N VAL A 234 -6.91 -2.03 3.48
CA VAL A 234 -6.99 -3.50 3.69
C VAL A 234 -5.75 -4.19 3.13
N LEU A 235 -5.31 -3.85 1.90
CA LEU A 235 -4.11 -4.42 1.31
C LEU A 235 -2.85 -4.10 2.13
N GLY A 236 -2.71 -2.86 2.59
CA GLY A 236 -1.60 -2.44 3.45
C GLY A 236 -1.60 -3.18 4.77
N PHE A 237 -2.74 -3.24 5.45
CA PHE A 237 -2.90 -3.97 6.71
C PHE A 237 -2.62 -5.47 6.54
N ALA A 238 -3.13 -6.08 5.46
CA ALA A 238 -2.91 -7.48 5.14
C ALA A 238 -1.42 -7.78 4.89
N LEU A 239 -0.76 -6.96 4.06
CA LEU A 239 0.66 -7.15 3.75
C LEU A 239 1.53 -6.96 5.00
N GLY A 240 1.23 -5.96 5.83
CA GLY A 240 1.88 -5.77 7.14
C GLY A 240 1.67 -6.97 8.07
N SER A 241 0.44 -7.48 8.16
CA SER A 241 0.12 -8.66 8.98
C SER A 241 0.84 -9.92 8.49
N VAL A 242 0.82 -10.18 7.19
CA VAL A 242 1.55 -11.30 6.56
C VAL A 242 3.05 -11.21 6.83
N SER A 243 3.61 -10.02 6.74
CA SER A 243 5.02 -9.80 7.00
C SER A 243 5.37 -10.16 8.45
N LEU A 244 4.55 -9.74 9.42
CA LEU A 244 4.73 -10.07 10.84
C LEU A 244 4.56 -11.57 11.12
N LEU A 245 3.55 -12.20 10.53
CA LEU A 245 3.34 -13.65 10.64
C LEU A 245 4.54 -14.44 10.08
N ASN A 246 5.21 -13.96 9.05
CA ASN A 246 6.42 -14.58 8.52
C ASN A 246 7.64 -14.37 9.41
N VAL A 247 7.74 -13.21 10.07
CA VAL A 247 8.90 -12.81 10.89
C VAL A 247 9.05 -13.61 12.18
N THR A 248 7.98 -13.97 12.83
CA THR A 248 7.98 -14.38 14.24
C THR A 248 8.76 -15.66 14.59
N ARG A 249 9.36 -16.42 13.65
CA ARG A 249 10.07 -17.67 13.98
C ARG A 249 11.19 -18.11 13.04
N ILE A 250 11.71 -17.28 12.16
CA ILE A 250 12.87 -17.66 11.34
C ILE A 250 14.11 -17.12 12.03
N ALA A 251 14.93 -18.00 12.58
CA ALA A 251 16.25 -17.64 13.13
C ALA A 251 17.14 -17.12 11.99
N GLY A 252 17.68 -15.92 12.13
CA GLY A 252 18.69 -15.36 11.23
C GLY A 252 18.32 -14.01 10.59
N LEU A 253 19.28 -13.45 9.88
CA LEU A 253 19.29 -12.16 9.17
C LEU A 253 18.07 -11.86 8.30
N THR A 254 17.31 -12.91 7.93
CA THR A 254 16.21 -12.82 6.97
C THR A 254 14.91 -12.33 7.56
N THR A 255 14.79 -12.29 8.89
CA THR A 255 13.50 -12.17 9.56
C THR A 255 12.75 -10.88 9.27
N ILE A 256 13.40 -9.71 9.34
CA ILE A 256 12.79 -8.41 9.04
C ILE A 256 13.23 -7.87 7.67
N ILE A 257 14.47 -8.14 7.26
CA ILE A 257 15.02 -7.59 6.01
C ILE A 257 14.24 -8.10 4.80
N VAL A 258 13.86 -9.37 4.78
CA VAL A 258 13.12 -9.95 3.64
C VAL A 258 11.74 -9.31 3.46
N PRO A 259 10.86 -9.22 4.47
CA PRO A 259 9.61 -8.48 4.35
C PRO A 259 9.78 -7.02 3.95
N LEU A 260 10.80 -6.35 4.48
CA LEU A 260 11.11 -4.96 4.10
C LEU A 260 11.57 -4.85 2.64
N LEU A 261 12.40 -5.78 2.15
CA LEU A 261 12.81 -5.81 0.75
C LEU A 261 11.63 -6.08 -0.18
N VAL A 262 10.76 -7.03 0.17
CA VAL A 262 9.55 -7.36 -0.61
C VAL A 262 8.61 -6.15 -0.72
N SER A 263 8.54 -5.33 0.33
CA SER A 263 7.72 -4.11 0.36
C SER A 263 8.52 -2.82 0.12
N SER A 264 9.78 -2.91 -0.34
CA SER A 264 10.67 -1.75 -0.37
C SER A 264 10.25 -0.65 -1.34
N ILE A 265 9.61 -0.99 -2.48
CA ILE A 265 9.17 0.04 -3.43
C ILE A 265 8.17 1.02 -2.79
N PRO A 266 7.05 0.57 -2.19
CA PRO A 266 6.16 1.45 -1.44
C PRO A 266 6.87 2.22 -0.31
N ILE A 267 7.78 1.56 0.40
CA ILE A 267 8.57 2.18 1.50
C ILE A 267 9.46 3.30 0.96
N ILE A 268 10.22 3.04 -0.11
CA ILE A 268 11.11 4.01 -0.75
C ILE A 268 10.30 5.22 -1.25
N ASP A 269 9.16 4.99 -1.87
CA ASP A 269 8.30 6.06 -2.39
C ASP A 269 7.80 6.97 -1.27
N THR A 270 7.28 6.40 -0.21
CA THR A 270 6.80 7.15 0.96
C THR A 270 7.94 7.88 1.67
N PHE A 271 9.07 7.21 1.90
CA PHE A 271 10.21 7.80 2.58
C PHE A 271 10.83 8.96 1.78
N SER A 272 10.97 8.79 0.46
CA SER A 272 11.43 9.84 -0.42
C SER A 272 10.49 11.05 -0.42
N ALA A 273 9.18 10.85 -0.36
CA ALA A 273 8.20 11.93 -0.25
C ALA A 273 8.35 12.72 1.06
N VAL A 274 8.58 12.03 2.19
CA VAL A 274 8.84 12.68 3.48
C VAL A 274 10.13 13.52 3.42
N ILE A 275 11.22 12.98 2.87
CA ILE A 275 12.49 13.71 2.72
C ILE A 275 12.31 14.94 1.83
N ARG A 276 11.65 14.81 0.68
CA ARG A 276 11.39 15.93 -0.23
C ARG A 276 10.63 17.06 0.46
N ARG A 277 9.55 16.71 1.16
CA ARG A 277 8.73 17.70 1.90
C ARG A 277 9.52 18.40 2.98
N LYS A 278 10.35 17.66 3.72
CA LYS A 278 11.26 18.23 4.73
C LYS A 278 12.29 19.17 4.10
N ARG A 279 12.91 18.78 2.98
CA ARG A 279 13.86 19.64 2.23
C ARG A 279 13.19 20.87 1.63
N ALA A 280 11.92 20.77 1.23
CA ALA A 280 11.13 21.87 0.71
C ALA A 280 10.53 22.77 1.82
N HIS A 281 10.77 22.47 3.11
CA HIS A 281 10.20 23.17 4.27
C HIS A 281 8.67 23.27 4.23
N VAL A 282 7.99 22.22 3.74
CA VAL A 282 6.53 22.14 3.69
C VAL A 282 6.02 21.06 4.64
N SER A 283 4.72 21.14 5.01
CA SER A 283 4.10 20.16 5.90
C SER A 283 4.14 18.75 5.29
N ILE A 284 4.40 17.73 6.12
CA ILE A 284 4.42 16.31 5.72
C ILE A 284 3.06 15.86 5.14
N GLY A 285 1.96 16.48 5.56
CA GLY A 285 0.61 16.21 5.03
C GLY A 285 0.29 16.90 3.70
N GLN A 286 1.18 17.74 3.15
CA GLN A 286 0.92 18.42 1.89
C GLN A 286 1.01 17.45 0.71
N ALA A 287 0.12 17.60 -0.29
CA ALA A 287 0.16 16.79 -1.50
C ALA A 287 1.50 16.96 -2.23
N ASP A 288 2.09 15.85 -2.67
CA ASP A 288 3.37 15.79 -3.37
C ASP A 288 3.18 15.10 -4.73
N LYS A 289 3.76 15.64 -5.77
CA LYS A 289 3.77 15.08 -7.14
C LYS A 289 5.10 14.40 -7.49
N GLY A 290 5.97 14.16 -6.50
CA GLY A 290 7.29 13.55 -6.68
C GLY A 290 7.34 12.04 -6.49
N HIS A 291 6.19 11.35 -6.38
CA HIS A 291 6.14 9.90 -6.26
C HIS A 291 6.78 9.18 -7.46
N ILE A 292 7.26 7.95 -7.26
CA ILE A 292 7.96 7.15 -8.29
C ILE A 292 7.18 7.14 -9.60
N HIS A 293 5.88 6.88 -9.54
CA HIS A 293 5.04 6.82 -10.72
C HIS A 293 4.93 8.16 -11.47
N HIS A 294 4.88 9.28 -10.75
CA HIS A 294 4.90 10.60 -11.37
C HIS A 294 6.24 10.88 -12.06
N ARG A 295 7.36 10.48 -11.43
CA ARG A 295 8.70 10.66 -12.01
C ARG A 295 8.90 9.83 -13.27
N LEU A 296 8.39 8.60 -13.31
CA LEU A 296 8.45 7.76 -14.50
C LEU A 296 7.65 8.36 -15.66
N ILE A 297 6.43 8.85 -15.41
CA ILE A 297 5.63 9.53 -16.43
C ILE A 297 6.34 10.80 -16.93
N GLN A 298 6.94 11.59 -16.03
CA GLN A 298 7.74 12.76 -16.40
C GLN A 298 8.98 12.42 -17.24
N SER A 299 9.53 11.21 -17.05
CA SER A 299 10.65 10.70 -17.84
C SER A 299 10.23 10.12 -19.20
N GLY A 300 8.94 10.27 -19.59
CA GLY A 300 8.43 9.85 -20.90
C GLY A 300 7.80 8.46 -20.95
N PHE A 301 7.68 7.76 -19.82
CA PHE A 301 6.94 6.50 -19.75
C PHE A 301 5.44 6.75 -19.84
N ASP A 302 4.72 5.91 -20.58
CA ASP A 302 3.27 5.85 -20.45
C ASP A 302 2.84 5.18 -19.14
N GLN A 303 1.55 5.24 -18.80
CA GLN A 303 1.06 4.69 -17.54
C GLN A 303 1.30 3.18 -17.42
N ARG A 304 1.13 2.42 -18.49
CA ARG A 304 1.38 0.96 -18.49
C ARG A 304 2.86 0.65 -18.32
N GLN A 305 3.71 1.35 -19.04
CA GLN A 305 5.16 1.18 -18.95
C GLN A 305 5.67 1.50 -17.55
N ALA A 306 5.18 2.60 -16.93
CA ALA A 306 5.54 2.96 -15.57
C ALA A 306 5.16 1.87 -14.56
N VAL A 307 3.93 1.34 -14.66
CA VAL A 307 3.45 0.26 -13.78
C VAL A 307 4.26 -1.02 -13.99
N LEU A 308 4.50 -1.43 -15.24
CA LEU A 308 5.31 -2.62 -15.55
C LEU A 308 6.76 -2.49 -15.08
N PHE A 309 7.37 -1.30 -15.20
CA PHE A 309 8.70 -1.04 -14.66
C PHE A 309 8.74 -1.23 -13.15
N ILE A 310 7.74 -0.70 -12.43
CA ILE A 310 7.66 -0.85 -10.97
C ILE A 310 7.42 -2.32 -10.59
N TYR A 311 6.60 -3.06 -11.35
CA TYR A 311 6.42 -4.50 -11.14
C TYR A 311 7.71 -5.28 -11.35
N ALA A 312 8.49 -4.98 -12.39
CA ALA A 312 9.77 -5.62 -12.65
C ALA A 312 10.78 -5.33 -11.52
N TRP A 313 10.83 -4.08 -11.04
CA TRP A 313 11.67 -3.71 -9.91
C TRP A 313 11.24 -4.43 -8.63
N THR A 314 9.92 -4.47 -8.32
CA THR A 314 9.37 -5.23 -7.19
C THR A 314 9.71 -6.72 -7.31
N GLY A 315 9.51 -7.31 -8.49
CA GLY A 315 9.83 -8.72 -8.76
C GLY A 315 11.31 -9.06 -8.57
N MET A 316 12.21 -8.17 -9.01
CA MET A 316 13.66 -8.31 -8.78
C MET A 316 13.99 -8.33 -7.27
N LEU A 317 13.41 -7.42 -6.49
CA LEU A 317 13.61 -7.37 -5.04
C LEU A 317 13.04 -8.61 -4.35
N CYS A 318 11.88 -9.07 -4.78
CA CYS A 318 11.23 -10.28 -4.29
C CYS A 318 12.05 -11.53 -4.60
N LEU A 319 12.53 -11.67 -5.84
CA LEU A 319 13.39 -12.79 -6.24
C LEU A 319 14.70 -12.79 -5.46
N GLY A 320 15.35 -11.63 -5.36
CA GLY A 320 16.57 -11.49 -4.56
C GLY A 320 16.35 -11.86 -3.10
N SER A 321 15.23 -11.41 -2.51
CA SER A 321 14.83 -11.76 -1.14
C SER A 321 14.67 -13.27 -0.97
N TYR A 322 14.03 -13.94 -1.92
CA TYR A 322 13.89 -15.41 -1.91
C TYR A 322 15.24 -16.10 -2.00
N VAL A 323 16.12 -15.70 -2.94
CA VAL A 323 17.45 -16.31 -3.10
C VAL A 323 18.28 -16.12 -1.83
N MET A 324 18.21 -14.95 -1.18
CA MET A 324 18.89 -14.68 0.09
C MET A 324 18.55 -15.68 1.20
N THR A 325 17.35 -16.28 1.18
CA THR A 325 16.97 -17.31 2.16
C THR A 325 17.59 -18.69 1.87
N LYS A 326 18.16 -18.91 0.69
CA LYS A 326 18.72 -20.21 0.24
C LYS A 326 20.23 -20.28 0.26
N VAL A 327 20.91 -19.16 0.51
CA VAL A 327 22.36 -19.07 0.44
C VAL A 327 22.97 -18.75 1.82
N THR A 328 24.26 -19.05 1.96
CA THR A 328 25.06 -18.75 3.17
C THR A 328 25.31 -17.24 3.32
N LEU A 329 25.94 -16.83 4.41
CA LEU A 329 26.09 -15.43 4.81
C LEU A 329 26.75 -14.55 3.72
N TRP A 330 27.91 -14.96 3.19
CA TRP A 330 28.65 -14.11 2.25
C TRP A 330 27.94 -13.87 0.91
N PRO A 331 27.42 -14.89 0.19
CA PRO A 331 26.57 -14.66 -0.98
C PRO A 331 25.31 -13.87 -0.66
N ARG A 332 24.70 -14.03 0.51
CA ARG A 332 23.55 -13.27 0.98
C ARG A 332 23.86 -11.78 1.08
N MET A 333 24.99 -11.43 1.70
CA MET A 333 25.44 -10.04 1.81
C MET A 333 25.74 -9.44 0.43
N ALA A 334 26.34 -10.22 -0.48
CA ALA A 334 26.60 -9.77 -1.85
C ALA A 334 25.30 -9.49 -2.61
N ILE A 335 24.30 -10.38 -2.53
CA ILE A 335 22.98 -10.17 -3.15
C ILE A 335 22.32 -8.92 -2.57
N PHE A 336 22.32 -8.77 -1.25
CA PHE A 336 21.76 -7.60 -0.58
C PHE A 336 22.41 -6.30 -1.05
N ALA A 337 23.75 -6.27 -1.14
CA ALA A 337 24.50 -5.13 -1.65
C ALA A 337 24.15 -4.81 -3.12
N ILE A 338 24.04 -5.83 -3.98
CA ILE A 338 23.62 -5.66 -5.38
C ILE A 338 22.22 -5.04 -5.46
N LEU A 339 21.24 -5.55 -4.67
CA LEU A 339 19.87 -5.01 -4.65
C LEU A 339 19.85 -3.55 -4.21
N ILE A 340 20.66 -3.18 -3.20
CA ILE A 340 20.79 -1.79 -2.75
C ILE A 340 21.39 -0.91 -3.85
N VAL A 341 22.49 -1.34 -4.50
CA VAL A 341 23.14 -0.57 -5.54
C VAL A 341 22.23 -0.36 -6.75
N VAL A 342 21.55 -1.41 -7.20
CA VAL A 342 20.60 -1.32 -8.32
C VAL A 342 19.43 -0.39 -7.97
N SER A 343 18.83 -0.56 -6.77
CA SER A 343 17.73 0.31 -6.33
C SER A 343 18.23 1.75 -6.13
N GLY A 344 19.40 1.95 -5.57
CA GLY A 344 20.04 3.26 -5.44
C GLY A 344 20.26 3.95 -6.78
N SER A 345 20.65 3.19 -7.80
CA SER A 345 20.80 3.70 -9.18
C SER A 345 19.46 4.17 -9.76
N PHE A 346 18.38 3.41 -9.54
CA PHE A 346 17.03 3.84 -9.97
C PHE A 346 16.55 5.08 -9.20
N ILE A 347 16.76 5.11 -7.89
CA ILE A 347 16.42 6.26 -7.02
C ILE A 347 17.14 7.52 -7.50
N SER A 348 18.45 7.41 -7.80
CA SER A 348 19.27 8.51 -8.30
C SER A 348 18.83 8.98 -9.69
N LYS A 349 18.63 8.07 -10.64
CA LYS A 349 18.18 8.40 -12.01
C LYS A 349 16.77 9.03 -12.04
N LEU A 350 15.90 8.64 -11.12
CA LEU A 350 14.56 9.20 -11.01
C LEU A 350 14.52 10.46 -10.13
N HIS A 351 15.66 10.92 -9.62
CA HIS A 351 15.75 12.12 -8.75
C HIS A 351 14.73 12.11 -7.60
N LEU A 352 14.54 10.94 -6.95
CA LEU A 352 13.45 10.75 -5.98
C LEU A 352 13.57 11.62 -4.72
N PHE A 353 14.78 12.05 -4.36
CA PHE A 353 15.03 12.90 -3.20
C PHE A 353 15.03 14.39 -3.51
N ASP A 354 14.96 14.75 -4.80
CA ASP A 354 14.97 16.15 -5.19
C ASP A 354 13.59 16.78 -4.97
N PRO A 355 13.53 18.06 -4.58
CA PRO A 355 12.27 18.78 -4.46
C PRO A 355 11.43 18.65 -5.73
N VAL A 356 10.10 18.69 -5.56
CA VAL A 356 9.20 18.58 -6.70
C VAL A 356 9.49 19.70 -7.68
N LEU A 357 9.67 19.32 -8.94
CA LEU A 357 9.91 20.21 -10.05
C LEU A 357 8.76 21.21 -10.18
N LEU A 358 9.07 22.47 -10.45
CA LEU A 358 8.07 23.47 -10.76
C LEU A 358 7.59 23.27 -12.19
N HIS A 359 6.27 23.30 -12.38
CA HIS A 359 5.67 23.27 -13.71
C HIS A 359 5.56 24.68 -14.25
N HIS A 360 6.23 24.94 -15.36
CA HIS A 360 6.02 26.15 -16.15
C HIS A 360 5.23 25.78 -17.40
N TYR A 361 3.97 26.23 -17.47
CA TYR A 361 3.16 26.09 -18.67
C TYR A 361 3.51 27.20 -19.66
N ASP A 362 4.21 26.84 -20.72
CA ASP A 362 4.48 27.73 -21.82
C ASP A 362 3.27 27.76 -22.77
N SER A 363 2.50 28.87 -22.72
CA SER A 363 1.34 29.05 -23.54
C SER A 363 1.64 29.17 -25.04
N LYS A 364 2.90 29.40 -25.43
CA LYS A 364 3.30 29.51 -26.84
C LYS A 364 3.58 28.15 -27.46
N THR A 365 4.14 27.23 -26.70
CA THR A 365 4.48 25.88 -27.18
C THR A 365 3.43 24.84 -26.79
N ASN A 366 2.44 25.22 -25.97
CA ASN A 366 1.42 24.34 -25.38
C ASN A 366 2.01 23.17 -24.62
N ASN A 367 3.25 23.31 -24.15
CA ASN A 367 3.99 22.29 -23.39
C ASN A 367 4.15 22.70 -21.94
N ASP A 368 4.08 21.69 -21.07
CA ASP A 368 4.38 21.83 -19.64
C ASP A 368 5.87 21.52 -19.44
N VAL A 369 6.68 22.58 -19.28
CA VAL A 369 8.11 22.47 -19.07
C VAL A 369 8.40 22.30 -17.58
N LEU A 370 9.17 21.29 -17.23
CA LEU A 370 9.62 21.04 -15.89
C LEU A 370 10.91 21.80 -15.60
N ILE A 371 10.85 22.69 -14.60
CA ILE A 371 12.00 23.47 -14.16
C ILE A 371 12.61 22.77 -12.93
N THR A 372 13.87 22.36 -13.04
CA THR A 372 14.62 21.74 -11.95
C THR A 372 15.18 22.79 -10.99
N PRO A 373 15.52 22.44 -9.73
CA PRO A 373 16.17 23.35 -8.80
C PRO A 373 17.47 23.98 -9.30
N ASP A 374 18.13 23.33 -10.27
CA ASP A 374 19.39 23.81 -10.88
C ASP A 374 19.15 24.82 -12.01
N ASP A 375 17.89 25.03 -12.41
CA ASP A 375 17.53 26.00 -13.44
C ASP A 375 17.63 27.43 -12.87
N PRO A 376 18.32 28.36 -13.55
CA PRO A 376 18.44 29.76 -13.12
C PRO A 376 17.10 30.47 -12.84
N ASN A 377 16.02 30.02 -13.50
CA ASN A 377 14.68 30.59 -13.35
C ASN A 377 13.89 29.95 -12.20
N PHE A 378 14.40 28.90 -11.54
CA PHE A 378 13.66 28.15 -10.53
C PHE A 378 13.11 29.04 -9.38
N GLU A 379 13.93 29.88 -8.79
CA GLU A 379 13.49 30.76 -7.70
C GLU A 379 12.49 31.83 -8.15
N ARG A 380 12.58 32.28 -9.40
CA ARG A 380 11.63 33.24 -10.00
C ARG A 380 10.26 32.59 -10.20
N GLU A 381 10.23 31.38 -10.78
CA GLU A 381 9.01 30.60 -10.97
C GLU A 381 8.36 30.17 -9.65
N LYS A 382 9.17 29.79 -8.68
CA LYS A 382 8.71 29.43 -7.33
C LYS A 382 8.03 30.63 -6.64
N LYS A 383 8.57 31.83 -6.78
CA LYS A 383 7.94 33.08 -6.28
C LYS A 383 6.61 33.35 -7.02
N ALA A 384 6.60 33.22 -8.34
CA ALA A 384 5.40 33.46 -9.14
C ALA A 384 4.27 32.49 -8.76
N GLN A 385 4.55 31.19 -8.66
CA GLN A 385 3.57 30.16 -8.25
C GLN A 385 3.07 30.37 -6.80
N ASN A 386 3.91 30.83 -5.90
CA ASN A 386 3.49 31.14 -4.53
C ASN A 386 2.59 32.37 -4.46
N LEU A 387 2.83 33.38 -5.29
CA LEU A 387 1.95 34.54 -5.43
C LEU A 387 0.60 34.17 -6.02
N GLU A 388 0.57 33.32 -7.05
CA GLU A 388 -0.68 32.80 -7.63
C GLU A 388 -1.50 31.95 -6.64
N LYS A 389 -0.83 31.06 -5.87
CA LYS A 389 -1.49 30.28 -4.82
C LYS A 389 -2.08 31.20 -3.74
N THR A 390 -1.38 32.24 -3.34
CA THR A 390 -1.85 33.21 -2.34
C THR A 390 -3.02 34.03 -2.89
N ALA A 391 -2.97 34.43 -4.14
CA ALA A 391 -4.07 35.15 -4.81
C ALA A 391 -5.31 34.23 -5.01
N ALA A 392 -5.12 32.99 -5.40
CA ALA A 392 -6.18 32.00 -5.53
C ALA A 392 -6.86 31.71 -4.19
N TRP A 393 -6.08 31.57 -3.10
CA TRP A 393 -6.61 31.41 -1.74
C TRP A 393 -7.44 32.63 -1.30
N LYS A 394 -6.93 33.86 -1.53
CA LYS A 394 -7.68 35.11 -1.24
C LYS A 394 -8.98 35.21 -2.04
N ARG A 395 -9.00 34.75 -3.31
CA ARG A 395 -10.23 34.71 -4.14
C ARG A 395 -11.23 33.69 -3.62
N SER A 396 -10.78 32.50 -3.23
CA SER A 396 -11.59 31.45 -2.63
C SER A 396 -12.20 31.91 -1.29
N ALA A 397 -11.41 32.48 -0.41
CA ALA A 397 -11.87 33.04 0.87
C ALA A 397 -12.92 34.16 0.68
N ARG A 398 -12.77 35.01 -0.33
CA ARG A 398 -13.77 36.04 -0.66
C ARG A 398 -15.06 35.44 -1.23
N ARG A 399 -14.98 34.35 -2.01
CA ARG A 399 -16.19 33.64 -2.53
C ARG A 399 -16.97 32.99 -1.36
N VAL A 400 -16.27 32.33 -0.45
CA VAL A 400 -16.87 31.75 0.76
C VAL A 400 -17.55 32.83 1.60
N LYS A 401 -16.87 33.96 1.86
CA LYS A 401 -17.44 35.10 2.61
C LYS A 401 -18.68 35.74 1.94
N ARG A 402 -18.69 35.80 0.61
CA ARG A 402 -19.87 36.28 -0.16
C ARG A 402 -21.02 35.27 -0.14
N SER A 403 -20.74 33.97 -0.14
CA SER A 403 -21.77 32.93 -0.04
C SER A 403 -22.45 32.96 1.32
N TYR A 404 -21.67 33.06 2.39
CA TYR A 404 -22.21 33.25 3.76
C TYR A 404 -23.04 34.53 3.90
N ALA A 405 -22.57 35.68 3.36
CA ALA A 405 -23.29 36.93 3.42
C ALA A 405 -24.61 36.94 2.60
N LYS A 406 -24.69 36.11 1.55
CA LYS A 406 -25.94 35.91 0.77
C LYS A 406 -26.94 35.04 1.54
N HIS A 407 -26.49 34.02 2.26
CA HIS A 407 -27.35 33.11 3.06
C HIS A 407 -28.01 33.85 4.22
N PHE A 408 -27.30 34.77 4.87
CA PHE A 408 -27.83 35.58 5.97
C PHE A 408 -28.73 36.74 5.55
N ARG A 409 -28.78 37.11 4.25
CA ARG A 409 -29.72 38.13 3.73
C ARG A 409 -31.08 37.57 3.30
N HIS A 410 -31.22 36.26 3.17
CA HIS A 410 -32.50 35.60 2.84
C HIS A 410 -33.28 35.11 4.07
N HIS A 411 -32.79 35.36 5.27
CA HIS A 411 -33.45 35.01 6.54
C HIS A 411 -33.74 36.23 7.42
N LYS A 412 -33.86 37.44 6.81
CA LYS A 412 -34.49 38.58 7.46
C LYS A 412 -35.74 38.99 6.72
#